data_26e1634e92b2dd01b2a7213a476d3bd6
#
_entry.id   26e1634e92b2dd01b2a7213a476d3bd6
#
_cell.length_a   1.000
_cell.length_b   1.000
_cell.length_c   1.000
_cell.angle_alpha   90.00
_cell.angle_beta   90.00
_cell.angle_gamma   90.00
#
_symmetry.space_group_name_H-M   'P 1'
#
loop_
_entity.id
_entity.type
_entity.pdbx_description
1 polymer ?
#
loop_
_entity_poly.entity_id
_entity_poly.type
_entity_poly.pdbx_seq_one_letter_code
_entity_poly.pdbx_strand_id
1 'polypeptide(L)'
;MGYLTVISETGFPHSACFFEYAEKQQWAGFKPRLPKAPAFWGYVDRSDRSIYIKKFAKFQVEDQVIIATLSALDTKYTNHWFTILVGTDCTDFTAEAAQRCNLEVPSKLSIFPCNLVIDLITLNNHLLVENSV
;
A
#
# COMPACT_ATOMS: atom_id res chain seq x y z
N MET A 1 2.79 18.89 -4.85
CA MET A 1 1.64 18.05 -4.47
C MET A 1 1.69 16.75 -5.22
N GLY A 2 1.59 15.66 -4.52
CA GLY A 2 1.65 14.34 -5.12
C GLY A 2 0.41 13.50 -4.81
N TYR A 3 0.52 12.21 -5.08
CA TYR A 3 -0.60 11.28 -4.92
C TYR A 3 -0.11 9.94 -4.41
N LEU A 4 -0.91 9.33 -3.53
CA LEU A 4 -0.80 7.93 -3.16
C LEU A 4 -2.00 7.18 -3.75
N THR A 5 -1.73 6.18 -4.56
CA THR A 5 -2.76 5.25 -5.02
C THR A 5 -2.60 3.94 -4.27
N VAL A 6 -3.63 3.55 -3.54
CA VAL A 6 -3.69 2.25 -2.88
C VAL A 6 -4.43 1.27 -3.79
N ILE A 7 -3.91 0.06 -3.91
CA ILE A 7 -4.35 -0.89 -4.92
C ILE A 7 -4.60 -2.26 -4.28
N SER A 8 -5.71 -2.90 -4.66
CA SER A 8 -5.87 -4.34 -4.48
C SER A 8 -5.67 -5.03 -5.82
N GLU A 9 -4.91 -6.13 -5.82
CA GLU A 9 -4.53 -6.84 -7.03
C GLU A 9 -5.44 -8.03 -7.31
N THR A 10 -5.51 -8.41 -8.60
CA THR A 10 -6.22 -9.60 -9.06
C THR A 10 -5.45 -10.87 -8.69
N GLY A 11 -6.16 -12.01 -8.68
CA GLY A 11 -5.54 -13.31 -8.41
C GLY A 11 -5.29 -13.53 -6.91
N PHE A 12 -4.08 -13.92 -6.54
CA PHE A 12 -3.71 -14.09 -5.13
C PHE A 12 -3.91 -12.75 -4.39
N PRO A 13 -4.62 -12.74 -3.25
CA PRO A 13 -4.88 -11.50 -2.52
C PRO A 13 -3.60 -10.75 -2.21
N HIS A 14 -3.45 -9.56 -2.79
CA HIS A 14 -2.28 -8.74 -2.62
C HIS A 14 -2.64 -7.26 -2.71
N SER A 15 -1.87 -6.43 -2.02
CA SER A 15 -2.00 -4.98 -1.99
C SER A 15 -0.70 -4.33 -2.42
N ALA A 16 -0.79 -3.20 -3.09
CA ALA A 16 0.36 -2.40 -3.49
C ALA A 16 0.05 -0.92 -3.38
N CYS A 17 1.09 -0.11 -3.37
CA CYS A 17 1.00 1.35 -3.40
C CYS A 17 1.70 1.88 -4.63
N PHE A 18 1.13 2.94 -5.21
CA PHE A 18 1.76 3.70 -6.28
C PHE A 18 1.88 5.16 -5.85
N PHE A 19 3.11 5.66 -5.82
CA PHE A 19 3.41 7.02 -5.39
C PHE A 19 3.78 7.88 -6.60
N GLU A 20 3.16 9.06 -6.68
CA GLU A 20 3.49 10.07 -7.69
C GLU A 20 3.88 11.36 -6.96
N TYR A 21 5.11 11.84 -7.16
CA TYR A 21 5.64 13.00 -6.44
C TYR A 21 6.84 13.61 -7.16
N ALA A 22 6.95 14.93 -7.17
CA ALA A 22 8.10 15.65 -7.72
C ALA A 22 8.52 15.12 -9.10
N GLU A 23 7.56 14.88 -9.99
CA GLU A 23 7.75 14.34 -11.34
C GLU A 23 8.34 12.92 -11.37
N LYS A 24 8.26 12.19 -10.25
CA LYS A 24 8.69 10.79 -10.11
C LYS A 24 7.50 9.90 -9.89
N GLN A 25 7.68 8.62 -10.20
CA GLN A 25 6.71 7.56 -9.94
C GLN A 25 7.41 6.38 -9.30
N GLN A 26 6.81 5.80 -8.28
CA GLN A 26 7.38 4.64 -7.60
C GLN A 26 6.31 3.71 -7.08
N TRP A 27 6.44 2.43 -7.43
CA TRP A 27 5.66 1.35 -6.85
C TRP A 27 6.28 0.89 -5.55
N ALA A 28 5.46 0.41 -4.63
CA ALA A 28 5.91 -0.24 -3.41
C ALA A 28 4.83 -1.18 -2.88
N GLY A 29 5.24 -2.38 -2.52
CA GLY A 29 4.39 -3.37 -1.87
C GLY A 29 5.25 -4.30 -1.04
N PHE A 30 4.65 -5.03 -0.12
CA PHE A 30 5.38 -5.96 0.75
C PHE A 30 5.02 -7.38 0.39
N LYS A 31 6.02 -8.17 0.01
CA LYS A 31 5.86 -9.55 -0.46
C LYS A 31 6.85 -10.49 0.23
N PRO A 32 6.50 -11.77 0.35
CA PRO A 32 7.48 -12.77 0.77
C PRO A 32 8.47 -13.04 -0.35
N ARG A 33 9.74 -13.25 0.00
CA ARG A 33 10.79 -13.59 -0.98
C ARG A 33 10.51 -14.94 -1.65
N LEU A 34 9.84 -15.86 -0.96
CA LEU A 34 9.31 -17.08 -1.55
C LEU A 34 7.90 -16.78 -2.07
N PRO A 35 7.66 -16.77 -3.40
CA PRO A 35 6.38 -16.35 -3.97
C PRO A 35 5.19 -17.10 -3.38
N LYS A 36 4.13 -16.35 -3.01
CA LYS A 36 2.88 -16.84 -2.46
C LYS A 36 3.01 -17.60 -1.13
N ALA A 37 4.16 -17.53 -0.47
CA ALA A 37 4.31 -18.14 0.86
C ALA A 37 3.43 -17.41 1.88
N PRO A 38 2.74 -18.15 2.78
CA PRO A 38 1.94 -17.52 3.84
C PRO A 38 2.79 -16.88 4.93
N ALA A 39 4.05 -17.30 5.07
CA ALA A 39 5.03 -16.73 6.00
C ALA A 39 6.44 -16.97 5.47
N PHE A 40 7.23 -15.91 5.38
CA PHE A 40 8.64 -15.96 4.95
C PHE A 40 9.29 -14.58 5.15
N TRP A 41 10.60 -14.48 4.94
CA TRP A 41 11.26 -13.18 4.90
C TRP A 41 10.69 -12.35 3.75
N GLY A 42 10.36 -11.11 4.04
CA GLY A 42 9.74 -10.21 3.07
C GLY A 42 10.72 -9.27 2.40
N TYR A 43 10.23 -8.56 1.41
CA TYR A 43 10.95 -7.50 0.71
C TYR A 43 9.96 -6.45 0.18
N VAL A 44 10.48 -5.25 -0.10
CA VAL A 44 9.67 -4.20 -0.74
C VAL A 44 9.73 -4.41 -2.25
N ASP A 45 8.59 -4.77 -2.84
CA ASP A 45 8.45 -4.96 -4.28
C ASP A 45 8.17 -3.62 -4.94
N ARG A 46 9.03 -3.22 -5.87
CA ARG A 46 8.91 -1.96 -6.63
C ARG A 46 8.52 -2.17 -8.09
N SER A 47 8.13 -3.39 -8.46
CA SER A 47 7.72 -3.69 -9.83
C SER A 47 6.39 -3.02 -10.17
N ASP A 48 6.20 -2.70 -11.45
CA ASP A 48 4.96 -2.15 -11.97
C ASP A 48 3.84 -3.19 -11.85
N ARG A 49 2.79 -2.84 -11.12
CA ARG A 49 1.63 -3.70 -10.85
C ARG A 49 0.38 -3.27 -11.59
N SER A 50 0.48 -2.37 -12.56
CA SER A 50 -0.67 -1.76 -13.24
C SER A 50 -1.59 -2.78 -13.92
N ILE A 51 -1.05 -3.87 -14.47
CA ILE A 51 -1.85 -4.91 -15.13
C ILE A 51 -2.64 -5.78 -14.15
N TYR A 52 -2.34 -5.70 -12.85
CA TYR A 52 -2.99 -6.50 -11.81
C TYR A 52 -4.02 -5.72 -11.00
N ILE A 53 -4.31 -4.47 -11.34
CA ILE A 53 -5.22 -3.63 -10.56
C ILE A 53 -6.64 -4.20 -10.63
N LYS A 54 -7.19 -4.53 -9.45
CA LYS A 54 -8.59 -4.94 -9.29
C LYS A 54 -9.43 -3.76 -8.81
N LYS A 55 -9.01 -3.14 -7.72
CA LYS A 55 -9.61 -1.92 -7.17
C LYS A 55 -8.51 -0.95 -6.76
N PHE A 56 -8.80 0.34 -6.89
CA PHE A 56 -7.85 1.35 -6.45
C PHE A 56 -8.55 2.59 -5.91
N ALA A 57 -7.81 3.34 -5.11
CA ALA A 57 -8.19 4.68 -4.65
C ALA A 57 -6.95 5.56 -4.63
N LYS A 58 -7.07 6.76 -5.23
CA LYS A 58 -6.00 7.73 -5.34
C LYS A 58 -6.29 8.93 -4.46
N PHE A 59 -5.33 9.27 -3.60
CA PHE A 59 -5.45 10.34 -2.61
C PHE A 59 -4.37 11.39 -2.83
N GLN A 60 -4.71 12.65 -2.53
CA GLN A 60 -3.79 13.76 -2.61
C GLN A 60 -2.89 13.78 -1.36
N VAL A 61 -1.57 13.87 -1.56
CA VAL A 61 -0.57 13.85 -0.49
C VAL A 61 0.56 14.82 -0.84
N GLU A 62 1.09 15.53 0.15
CA GLU A 62 2.23 16.42 -0.04
C GLU A 62 3.49 15.65 -0.47
N ASP A 63 4.26 16.20 -1.42
CA ASP A 63 5.48 15.55 -1.94
C ASP A 63 6.47 15.19 -0.82
N GLN A 64 6.70 16.09 0.13
CA GLN A 64 7.64 15.86 1.23
C GLN A 64 7.18 14.72 2.14
N VAL A 65 5.88 14.58 2.33
CA VAL A 65 5.31 13.48 3.12
C VAL A 65 5.53 12.16 2.40
N ILE A 66 5.36 12.12 1.08
CA ILE A 66 5.63 10.92 0.27
C ILE A 66 7.11 10.52 0.37
N ILE A 67 8.01 11.48 0.22
CA ILE A 67 9.46 11.20 0.30
C ILE A 67 9.83 10.60 1.65
N ALA A 68 9.33 11.18 2.74
CA ALA A 68 9.58 10.66 4.09
C ALA A 68 8.96 9.27 4.28
N THR A 69 7.76 9.04 3.73
CA THR A 69 7.08 7.75 3.81
C THR A 69 7.87 6.65 3.10
N LEU A 70 8.32 6.90 1.88
CA LEU A 70 9.10 5.92 1.11
C LEU A 70 10.39 5.54 1.84
N SER A 71 11.09 6.51 2.39
CA SER A 71 12.31 6.25 3.17
C SER A 71 12.03 5.39 4.41
N ALA A 72 10.97 5.71 5.15
CA ALA A 72 10.58 4.97 6.35
C ALA A 72 10.18 3.53 6.03
N LEU A 73 9.42 3.32 4.94
CA LEU A 73 9.00 1.99 4.53
C LEU A 73 10.19 1.13 4.10
N ASP A 74 11.13 1.69 3.34
CA ASP A 74 12.34 0.97 2.95
C ASP A 74 13.14 0.53 4.16
N THR A 75 13.34 1.42 5.11
CA THR A 75 14.10 1.12 6.33
C THR A 75 13.44 0.02 7.16
N LYS A 76 12.11 0.09 7.32
CA LYS A 76 11.38 -0.84 8.17
C LYS A 76 11.20 -2.21 7.53
N TYR A 77 10.86 -2.26 6.24
CA TYR A 77 10.39 -3.48 5.60
C TYR A 77 11.44 -4.25 4.81
N THR A 78 12.63 -3.72 4.61
CA THR A 78 13.74 -4.48 4.06
C THR A 78 14.10 -5.59 5.02
N ASN A 79 13.95 -6.86 4.62
CA ASN A 79 14.17 -8.05 5.44
C ASN A 79 13.22 -8.20 6.64
N HIS A 80 12.04 -7.58 6.61
CA HIS A 80 11.02 -7.78 7.64
C HIS A 80 10.28 -9.11 7.39
N TRP A 81 9.84 -9.78 8.48
CA TRP A 81 9.09 -11.03 8.37
C TRP A 81 7.69 -10.77 7.83
N PHE A 82 7.33 -11.49 6.76
CA PHE A 82 6.00 -11.44 6.16
C PHE A 82 5.15 -12.60 6.68
N THR A 83 3.93 -12.33 7.13
CA THR A 83 2.96 -13.36 7.50
C THR A 83 1.52 -12.84 7.34
N ILE A 84 0.65 -13.69 6.79
CA ILE A 84 -0.74 -13.32 6.50
C ILE A 84 -1.62 -13.35 7.75
N LEU A 85 -1.43 -14.34 8.62
CA LEU A 85 -2.36 -14.60 9.74
C LEU A 85 -2.00 -13.86 11.02
N VAL A 86 -0.71 -13.85 11.37
CA VAL A 86 -0.22 -13.27 12.63
C VAL A 86 1.04 -12.48 12.31
N GLY A 87 0.94 -11.15 12.34
CA GLY A 87 2.07 -10.28 12.08
C GLY A 87 1.83 -9.35 10.90
N THR A 88 2.81 -9.18 10.02
CA THR A 88 2.81 -8.14 8.99
C THR A 88 2.68 -8.74 7.59
N ASP A 89 1.64 -8.35 6.86
CA ASP A 89 1.41 -8.74 5.48
C ASP A 89 1.38 -7.51 4.55
N CYS A 90 0.94 -7.72 3.30
CA CYS A 90 0.85 -6.63 2.31
C CYS A 90 -0.19 -5.57 2.68
N THR A 91 -1.27 -5.94 3.37
CA THR A 91 -2.29 -4.99 3.82
C THR A 91 -1.77 -4.12 4.95
N ASP A 92 -1.02 -4.68 5.89
CA ASP A 92 -0.38 -3.91 6.96
C ASP A 92 0.62 -2.89 6.40
N PHE A 93 1.40 -3.30 5.41
CA PHE A 93 2.32 -2.40 4.72
C PHE A 93 1.57 -1.24 4.06
N THR A 94 0.52 -1.53 3.31
CA THR A 94 -0.27 -0.51 2.62
C THR A 94 -0.98 0.43 3.61
N ALA A 95 -1.50 -0.11 4.71
CA ALA A 95 -2.12 0.70 5.76
C ALA A 95 -1.09 1.61 6.43
N GLU A 96 0.11 1.13 6.69
CA GLU A 96 1.18 1.97 7.25
C GLU A 96 1.60 3.06 6.25
N ALA A 97 1.71 2.74 4.97
CA ALA A 97 1.99 3.73 3.93
C ALA A 97 0.94 4.84 3.93
N ALA A 98 -0.34 4.47 3.99
CA ALA A 98 -1.44 5.42 4.06
C ALA A 98 -1.36 6.29 5.32
N GLN A 99 -1.13 5.69 6.48
CA GLN A 99 -1.04 6.40 7.74
C GLN A 99 0.13 7.39 7.75
N ARG A 100 1.29 6.99 7.23
CA ARG A 100 2.44 7.88 7.11
C ARG A 100 2.21 9.02 6.10
N CYS A 101 1.29 8.82 5.15
CA CYS A 101 0.85 9.86 4.22
C CYS A 101 -0.30 10.72 4.77
N ASN A 102 -0.52 10.69 6.10
CA ASN A 102 -1.54 11.46 6.81
C ASN A 102 -2.98 11.07 6.49
N LEU A 103 -3.20 9.86 6.00
CA LEU A 103 -4.54 9.32 5.83
C LEU A 103 -5.01 8.65 7.12
N GLU A 104 -6.31 8.66 7.36
CA GLU A 104 -6.90 7.87 8.42
C GLU A 104 -7.00 6.41 7.96
N VAL A 105 -6.67 5.48 8.86
CA VAL A 105 -6.73 4.05 8.59
C VAL A 105 -7.70 3.38 9.55
N PRO A 106 -8.33 2.25 9.16
CA PRO A 106 -9.26 1.56 10.06
C PRO A 106 -8.52 1.03 11.29
N SER A 107 -9.20 1.04 12.44
CA SER A 107 -8.63 0.55 13.70
C SER A 107 -8.35 -0.95 13.69
N LYS A 108 -9.06 -1.70 12.84
CA LYS A 108 -8.86 -3.14 12.65
C LYS A 108 -8.76 -3.42 11.15
N LEU A 109 -7.61 -3.97 10.73
CA LEU A 109 -7.36 -4.27 9.32
C LEU A 109 -7.95 -5.62 8.95
N SER A 110 -8.56 -5.67 7.76
CA SER A 110 -8.91 -6.93 7.12
C SER A 110 -7.68 -7.50 6.41
N ILE A 111 -7.60 -8.83 6.29
CA ILE A 111 -6.58 -9.47 5.47
C ILE A 111 -6.87 -9.33 3.98
N PHE A 112 -8.06 -8.83 3.62
CA PHE A 112 -8.47 -8.68 2.22
C PHE A 112 -8.16 -7.26 1.71
N PRO A 113 -7.26 -7.12 0.72
CA PRO A 113 -6.86 -5.80 0.20
C PRO A 113 -8.01 -4.94 -0.32
N CYS A 114 -9.04 -5.56 -0.90
CA CYS A 114 -10.23 -4.83 -1.39
C CYS A 114 -10.93 -4.07 -0.27
N ASN A 115 -11.01 -4.65 0.92
CA ASN A 115 -11.65 -4.01 2.07
C ASN A 115 -10.86 -2.80 2.53
N LEU A 116 -9.54 -2.88 2.50
CA LEU A 116 -8.69 -1.73 2.85
C LEU A 116 -8.91 -0.56 1.89
N VAL A 117 -9.00 -0.82 0.58
CA VAL A 117 -9.28 0.23 -0.40
C VAL A 117 -10.61 0.93 -0.08
N ILE A 118 -11.66 0.16 0.18
CA ILE A 118 -12.98 0.69 0.51
C ILE A 118 -12.94 1.50 1.81
N ASP A 119 -12.29 1.00 2.84
CA ASP A 119 -12.20 1.67 4.15
C ASP A 119 -11.45 3.00 4.02
N LEU A 120 -10.36 3.03 3.25
CA LEU A 120 -9.60 4.26 3.04
C LEU A 120 -10.42 5.32 2.29
N ILE A 121 -11.23 4.90 1.32
CA ILE A 121 -12.14 5.82 0.61
C ILE A 121 -13.13 6.44 1.60
N THR A 122 -13.73 5.63 2.44
CA THR A 122 -14.72 6.09 3.42
C THR A 122 -14.12 7.07 4.43
N LEU A 123 -12.93 6.76 4.94
CA LEU A 123 -12.28 7.56 5.98
C LEU A 123 -11.63 8.83 5.44
N ASN A 124 -11.26 8.89 4.14
CA ASN A 124 -10.48 9.98 3.57
C ASN A 124 -11.13 10.58 2.32
N ASN A 125 -12.44 10.60 2.25
CA ASN A 125 -13.16 11.08 1.07
C ASN A 125 -12.74 12.49 0.63
N HIS A 126 -12.43 13.36 1.60
CA HIS A 126 -12.00 14.74 1.34
C HIS A 126 -10.66 14.85 0.60
N LEU A 127 -9.83 13.81 0.62
CA LEU A 127 -8.54 13.76 -0.10
C LEU A 127 -8.62 12.88 -1.35
N LEU A 128 -9.74 12.22 -1.58
CA LEU A 128 -9.92 11.31 -2.70
C LEU A 128 -9.96 12.07 -4.02
N VAL A 129 -9.12 11.65 -4.96
CA VAL A 129 -9.04 12.24 -6.30
C VAL A 129 -9.71 11.35 -7.33
N GLU A 130 -9.49 10.04 -7.25
CA GLU A 130 -9.98 9.07 -8.21
C GLU A 130 -10.09 7.70 -7.55
N ASN A 131 -11.06 6.89 -7.99
CA ASN A 131 -11.20 5.51 -7.52
C ASN A 131 -11.95 4.67 -8.57
N SER A 132 -11.85 3.34 -8.42
CA SER A 132 -12.52 2.36 -9.28
C SER A 132 -13.77 1.75 -8.65
N VAL A 133 -14.12 2.18 -7.47
CA VAL A 133 -15.25 1.62 -6.70
C VAL A 133 -16.56 2.33 -7.01
#